data_d2cf36af774d23db5f9bc0eedddd5515
#
_entry.id   d2cf36af774d23db5f9bc0eedddd5515
#
_cell.length_a   1.000
_cell.length_b   1.000
_cell.length_c   1.000
_cell.angle_alpha   90.00
_cell.angle_beta   90.00
_cell.angle_gamma   90.00
#
_symmetry.space_group_name_H-M   'P 1'
#
loop_
_entity.id
_entity.type
_entity.pdbx_description
1 polymer ?
#
loop_
_entity_poly.entity_id
_entity_poly.type
_entity_poly.pdbx_seq_one_letter_code
_entity_poly.pdbx_strand_id
1 'polypeptide(L)'
;SQAFWSTPEELKEIRRDANEMRPSLVGKIGQDLVCTNLQGKEESLYALKGPATILYIWNYECEHCQEETPSMKKIFDRYHSKGLEVYSLCTGSEEKLWKEFIAKYKIQGFHNVWDPKYTSNFYQKYHIDITPEVYVLNINHEIVAKDLKPDQLPATLDPLFGK
;
A
#
# COMPACT_ATOMS: atom_id res chain seq x y z
N SER A 1 -4.88 40.13 -16.74
CA SER A 1 -4.50 38.88 -16.11
C SER A 1 -5.49 38.53 -15.02
N GLN A 2 -6.20 37.43 -15.20
CA GLN A 2 -7.07 36.94 -14.17
C GLN A 2 -6.23 36.14 -13.19
N ALA A 3 -6.10 36.65 -11.98
CA ALA A 3 -5.55 35.87 -10.90
C ALA A 3 -6.58 34.79 -10.53
N PHE A 4 -6.19 33.54 -10.59
CA PHE A 4 -7.02 32.44 -10.12
C PHE A 4 -7.01 32.45 -8.61
N TRP A 5 -8.05 33.04 -8.03
CA TRP A 5 -8.23 33.03 -6.58
C TRP A 5 -9.23 31.91 -6.25
N SER A 6 -8.77 30.94 -5.50
CA SER A 6 -9.66 29.93 -4.94
C SER A 6 -10.65 30.59 -3.96
N THR A 7 -11.88 30.13 -3.96
CA THR A 7 -12.86 30.62 -2.98
C THR A 7 -12.45 30.21 -1.56
N PRO A 8 -12.96 30.91 -0.53
CA PRO A 8 -12.69 30.47 0.86
C PRO A 8 -13.11 29.04 1.14
N GLU A 9 -14.18 28.56 0.52
CA GLU A 9 -14.64 27.18 0.63
C GLU A 9 -13.66 26.20 -0.01
N GLU A 10 -13.22 26.49 -1.23
CA GLU A 10 -12.21 25.68 -1.92
C GLU A 10 -10.90 25.61 -1.12
N LEU A 11 -10.46 26.72 -0.55
CA LEU A 11 -9.27 26.76 0.32
C LEU A 11 -9.44 25.91 1.58
N LYS A 12 -10.65 25.90 2.16
CA LYS A 12 -10.95 25.04 3.32
C LYS A 12 -10.90 23.56 2.97
N GLU A 13 -11.46 23.20 1.82
CA GLU A 13 -11.42 21.82 1.33
C GLU A 13 -9.99 21.37 1.05
N ILE A 14 -9.20 22.19 0.35
CA ILE A 14 -7.80 21.90 0.06
C ILE A 14 -7.01 21.72 1.36
N ARG A 15 -7.22 22.57 2.35
CA ARG A 15 -6.54 22.45 3.65
C ARG A 15 -6.96 21.20 4.42
N ARG A 16 -8.25 20.86 4.37
CA ARG A 16 -8.76 19.66 5.02
C ARG A 16 -8.12 18.41 4.39
N ASP A 17 -8.14 18.32 3.05
CA ASP A 17 -7.56 17.20 2.31
C ASP A 17 -6.07 17.09 2.59
N ALA A 18 -5.33 18.19 2.60
CA ALA A 18 -3.91 18.20 2.93
C ALA A 18 -3.65 17.72 4.35
N ASN A 19 -4.49 18.09 5.32
CA ASN A 19 -4.37 17.63 6.71
C ASN A 19 -4.67 16.14 6.84
N GLU A 20 -5.67 15.63 6.13
CA GLU A 20 -6.02 14.21 6.11
C GLU A 20 -4.91 13.38 5.47
N MET A 21 -4.22 13.89 4.44
CA MET A 21 -3.14 13.22 3.74
C MET A 21 -1.80 13.24 4.48
N ARG A 22 -1.58 14.17 5.40
CA ARG A 22 -0.30 14.35 6.09
C ARG A 22 0.33 13.08 6.65
N PRO A 23 -0.44 12.18 7.31
CA PRO A 23 0.16 10.96 7.88
C PRO A 23 0.70 9.99 6.83
N SER A 24 0.28 10.11 5.57
CA SER A 24 0.70 9.21 4.50
C SER A 24 1.60 9.86 3.44
N LEU A 25 2.18 11.02 3.77
CA LEU A 25 3.11 11.71 2.86
C LEU A 25 4.52 11.12 2.94
N VAL A 26 5.25 11.22 1.83
CA VAL A 26 6.67 10.84 1.77
C VAL A 26 7.46 11.62 2.83
N GLY A 27 8.35 10.93 3.53
CA GLY A 27 9.13 11.47 4.64
C GLY A 27 8.51 11.28 6.02
N LYS A 28 7.24 10.86 6.08
CA LYS A 28 6.57 10.54 7.34
C LYS A 28 6.75 9.06 7.69
N ILE A 29 6.67 8.76 8.98
CA ILE A 29 6.62 7.37 9.44
C ILE A 29 5.24 6.81 9.11
N GLY A 30 5.20 5.73 8.34
CA GLY A 30 3.95 5.03 8.04
C GLY A 30 3.35 4.49 9.32
N GLN A 31 2.04 4.64 9.46
CA GLN A 31 1.32 4.14 10.64
C GLN A 31 1.16 2.63 10.57
N ASP A 32 1.15 1.97 11.72
CA ASP A 32 0.92 0.53 11.77
C ASP A 32 -0.49 0.17 11.32
N LEU A 33 -0.60 -1.00 10.71
CA LEU A 33 -1.87 -1.65 10.38
C LEU A 33 -1.86 -3.04 11.00
N VAL A 34 -2.97 -3.41 11.63
CA VAL A 34 -3.17 -4.76 12.16
C VAL A 34 -4.42 -5.31 11.50
N CYS A 35 -4.24 -6.30 10.64
CA CYS A 35 -5.31 -6.90 9.86
C CYS A 35 -5.25 -8.42 9.97
N THR A 36 -6.33 -9.09 9.53
CA THR A 36 -6.44 -10.54 9.59
C THR A 36 -5.76 -11.20 8.39
N ASN A 37 -4.91 -12.19 8.63
CA ASN A 37 -4.24 -12.96 7.59
C ASN A 37 -5.06 -14.18 7.14
N LEU A 38 -4.49 -14.96 6.21
CA LEU A 38 -5.15 -16.15 5.65
C LEU A 38 -5.41 -17.26 6.68
N GLN A 39 -4.69 -17.26 7.80
CA GLN A 39 -4.86 -18.21 8.90
C GLN A 39 -5.83 -17.71 9.98
N GLY A 40 -6.47 -16.57 9.76
CA GLY A 40 -7.39 -15.96 10.71
C GLY A 40 -6.72 -15.27 11.90
N LYS A 41 -5.42 -15.02 11.80
CA LYS A 41 -4.63 -14.36 12.85
C LYS A 41 -4.35 -12.92 12.49
N GLU A 42 -4.15 -12.08 13.50
CA GLU A 42 -3.73 -10.70 13.28
C GLU A 42 -2.27 -10.64 12.83
N GLU A 43 -2.01 -9.77 11.86
CA GLU A 43 -0.67 -9.54 11.32
C GLU A 43 -0.44 -8.04 11.21
N SER A 44 0.63 -7.57 11.86
CA SER A 44 1.00 -6.16 11.93
C SER A 44 1.96 -5.80 10.80
N LEU A 45 1.73 -4.67 10.15
CA LEU A 45 2.67 -4.10 9.19
C LEU A 45 4.04 -3.87 9.85
N TYR A 46 4.05 -3.40 11.10
CA TYR A 46 5.29 -3.13 11.83
C TYR A 46 6.08 -4.38 12.20
N ALA A 47 5.47 -5.56 12.12
CA ALA A 47 6.19 -6.82 12.31
C ALA A 47 7.17 -7.11 11.16
N LEU A 48 6.99 -6.48 10.01
CA LEU A 48 7.86 -6.61 8.85
C LEU A 48 9.05 -5.66 9.01
N LYS A 49 10.26 -6.23 9.14
CA LYS A 49 11.49 -5.48 9.47
C LYS A 49 12.58 -5.64 8.41
N GLY A 50 12.20 -5.94 7.19
CA GLY A 50 13.13 -5.99 6.07
C GLY A 50 13.62 -4.60 5.67
N PRO A 51 14.68 -4.53 4.86
CA PRO A 51 15.20 -3.26 4.34
C PRO A 51 14.18 -2.44 3.58
N ALA A 52 13.22 -3.11 2.97
CA ALA A 52 12.10 -2.48 2.27
C ALA A 52 10.83 -3.30 2.46
N THR A 53 9.72 -2.61 2.65
CA THR A 53 8.37 -3.19 2.65
C THR A 53 7.51 -2.41 1.67
N ILE A 54 6.81 -3.14 0.81
CA ILE A 54 5.77 -2.55 -0.03
C ILE A 54 4.43 -2.76 0.67
N LEU A 55 3.72 -1.68 0.94
CA LEU A 55 2.31 -1.73 1.32
C LEU A 55 1.51 -1.65 0.03
N TYR A 56 0.89 -2.76 -0.35
CA TYR A 56 0.09 -2.89 -1.56
C TYR A 56 -1.37 -3.03 -1.18
N ILE A 57 -2.16 -2.02 -1.52
CA ILE A 57 -3.59 -1.95 -1.16
C ILE A 57 -4.40 -2.11 -2.44
N TRP A 58 -5.25 -3.14 -2.49
CA TRP A 58 -5.93 -3.55 -3.71
C TRP A 58 -7.34 -4.08 -3.44
N ASN A 59 -8.10 -4.21 -4.51
CA ASN A 59 -9.42 -4.81 -4.47
C ASN A 59 -9.55 -5.82 -5.62
N TYR A 60 -10.17 -6.95 -5.38
CA TYR A 60 -10.33 -8.00 -6.39
C TYR A 60 -11.21 -7.56 -7.57
N GLU A 61 -12.09 -6.58 -7.39
CA GLU A 61 -12.94 -6.03 -8.46
C GLU A 61 -12.26 -4.92 -9.25
N CYS A 62 -11.10 -4.46 -8.81
CA CYS A 62 -10.36 -3.37 -9.41
C CYS A 62 -9.62 -3.85 -10.66
N GLU A 63 -9.96 -3.31 -11.82
CA GLU A 63 -9.33 -3.67 -13.10
C GLU A 63 -7.84 -3.38 -13.13
N HIS A 64 -7.43 -2.20 -12.67
CA HIS A 64 -6.00 -1.84 -12.57
C HIS A 64 -5.24 -2.75 -11.62
N CYS A 65 -5.87 -3.20 -10.55
CA CYS A 65 -5.26 -4.17 -9.63
C CYS A 65 -5.02 -5.51 -10.31
N GLN A 66 -5.97 -5.97 -11.13
CA GLN A 66 -5.84 -7.20 -11.90
C GLN A 66 -4.71 -7.09 -12.93
N GLU A 67 -4.55 -5.93 -13.55
CA GLU A 67 -3.50 -5.68 -14.53
C GLU A 67 -2.11 -5.58 -13.89
N GLU A 68 -1.99 -4.92 -12.74
CA GLU A 68 -0.71 -4.62 -12.10
C GLU A 68 -0.18 -5.74 -11.20
N THR A 69 -1.05 -6.59 -10.66
CA THR A 69 -0.62 -7.63 -9.70
C THR A 69 0.42 -8.60 -10.28
N PRO A 70 0.32 -9.06 -11.55
CA PRO A 70 1.38 -9.89 -12.12
C PRO A 70 2.75 -9.22 -12.14
N SER A 71 2.80 -7.92 -12.41
CA SER A 71 4.03 -7.15 -12.38
C SER A 71 4.56 -6.95 -10.97
N MET A 72 3.67 -6.76 -9.99
CA MET A 72 4.03 -6.71 -8.58
C MET A 72 4.63 -8.05 -8.11
N LYS A 73 4.08 -9.17 -8.57
CA LYS A 73 4.63 -10.50 -8.30
C LYS A 73 6.05 -10.64 -8.83
N LYS A 74 6.34 -10.10 -10.02
CA LYS A 74 7.69 -10.12 -10.59
C LYS A 74 8.66 -9.29 -9.75
N ILE A 75 8.23 -8.14 -9.24
CA ILE A 75 9.03 -7.32 -8.32
C ILE A 75 9.34 -8.12 -7.05
N PHE A 76 8.33 -8.75 -6.46
CA PHE A 76 8.53 -9.61 -5.29
C PHE A 76 9.55 -10.72 -5.56
N ASP A 77 9.40 -11.45 -6.66
CA ASP A 77 10.30 -12.54 -7.01
C ASP A 77 11.74 -12.06 -7.19
N ARG A 78 11.93 -10.85 -7.73
CA ARG A 78 13.26 -10.27 -7.94
C ARG A 78 13.94 -9.84 -6.64
N TYR A 79 13.18 -9.28 -5.70
CA TYR A 79 13.76 -8.61 -4.52
C TYR A 79 13.55 -9.35 -3.20
N HIS A 80 12.71 -10.38 -3.17
CA HIS A 80 12.39 -11.08 -1.92
C HIS A 80 13.64 -11.68 -1.26
N SER A 81 14.52 -12.27 -2.03
CA SER A 81 15.79 -12.84 -1.53
C SER A 81 16.70 -11.78 -0.93
N LYS A 82 16.52 -10.51 -1.28
CA LYS A 82 17.27 -9.38 -0.73
C LYS A 82 16.62 -8.79 0.52
N GLY A 83 15.43 -9.27 0.88
CA GLY A 83 14.72 -8.81 2.06
C GLY A 83 13.47 -7.99 1.79
N LEU A 84 12.97 -7.93 0.54
CA LEU A 84 11.70 -7.27 0.26
C LEU A 84 10.55 -8.06 0.87
N GLU A 85 9.69 -7.34 1.60
CA GLU A 85 8.40 -7.84 2.09
C GLU A 85 7.27 -7.06 1.42
N VAL A 86 6.15 -7.73 1.19
CA VAL A 86 4.94 -7.11 0.65
C VAL A 86 3.80 -7.35 1.62
N TYR A 87 3.30 -6.28 2.23
CA TYR A 87 2.09 -6.30 3.04
C TYR A 87 0.92 -5.99 2.11
N SER A 88 0.14 -7.01 1.82
CA SER A 88 -0.86 -7.01 0.74
C SER A 88 -2.25 -6.96 1.35
N LEU A 89 -2.85 -5.75 1.36
CA LEU A 89 -4.14 -5.49 1.98
C LEU A 89 -5.25 -5.45 0.93
N CYS A 90 -6.17 -6.39 1.04
CA CYS A 90 -7.39 -6.40 0.24
C CYS A 90 -8.48 -5.56 0.93
N THR A 91 -9.05 -4.62 0.19
CA THR A 91 -10.13 -3.76 0.68
C THR A 91 -11.52 -4.37 0.49
N GLY A 92 -11.62 -5.51 -0.18
CA GLY A 92 -12.89 -6.20 -0.40
C GLY A 92 -13.42 -6.88 0.86
N SER A 93 -14.71 -7.15 0.89
CA SER A 93 -15.40 -7.72 2.05
C SER A 93 -15.69 -9.21 1.94
N GLU A 94 -15.47 -9.83 0.76
CA GLU A 94 -15.76 -11.24 0.53
C GLU A 94 -14.49 -12.10 0.60
N GLU A 95 -14.40 -12.91 1.62
CA GLU A 95 -13.24 -13.77 1.87
C GLU A 95 -12.95 -14.71 0.71
N LYS A 96 -13.98 -15.29 0.11
CA LYS A 96 -13.84 -16.20 -1.03
C LYS A 96 -13.16 -15.52 -2.21
N LEU A 97 -13.59 -14.33 -2.58
CA LEU A 97 -13.02 -13.57 -3.70
C LEU A 97 -11.59 -13.12 -3.41
N TRP A 98 -11.29 -12.76 -2.17
CA TRP A 98 -9.94 -12.45 -1.72
C TRP A 98 -9.00 -13.66 -1.92
N LYS A 99 -9.40 -14.83 -1.45
CA LYS A 99 -8.62 -16.06 -1.59
C LYS A 99 -8.45 -16.49 -3.04
N GLU A 100 -9.51 -16.37 -3.84
CA GLU A 100 -9.47 -16.70 -5.27
C GLU A 100 -8.48 -15.81 -6.04
N PHE A 101 -8.44 -14.51 -5.74
CA PHE A 101 -7.50 -13.57 -6.34
C PHE A 101 -6.05 -13.95 -6.00
N ILE A 102 -5.77 -14.24 -4.74
CA ILE A 102 -4.43 -14.67 -4.28
C ILE A 102 -3.97 -15.91 -5.03
N ALA A 103 -4.84 -16.90 -5.18
CA ALA A 103 -4.54 -18.13 -5.90
C ALA A 103 -4.33 -17.88 -7.39
N LYS A 104 -5.19 -17.08 -8.01
CA LYS A 104 -5.13 -16.75 -9.43
C LYS A 104 -3.81 -16.07 -9.81
N TYR A 105 -3.38 -15.09 -9.03
CA TYR A 105 -2.18 -14.31 -9.31
C TYR A 105 -0.92 -14.85 -8.64
N LYS A 106 -1.05 -15.97 -7.92
CA LYS A 106 0.09 -16.67 -7.27
C LYS A 106 0.88 -15.77 -6.32
N ILE A 107 0.16 -14.98 -5.53
CA ILE A 107 0.77 -14.07 -4.55
C ILE A 107 0.72 -14.60 -3.11
N GLN A 108 0.73 -15.93 -2.94
CA GLN A 108 0.73 -16.56 -1.61
C GLN A 108 1.96 -16.16 -0.78
N GLY A 109 3.07 -15.78 -1.43
CA GLY A 109 4.29 -15.34 -0.75
C GLY A 109 4.18 -13.94 -0.14
N PHE A 110 3.18 -13.15 -0.50
CA PHE A 110 2.91 -11.86 0.14
C PHE A 110 2.34 -12.10 1.54
N HIS A 111 2.47 -11.11 2.41
CA HIS A 111 1.71 -11.07 3.66
C HIS A 111 0.30 -10.59 3.35
N ASN A 112 -0.56 -11.54 2.98
CA ASN A 112 -1.93 -11.25 2.54
C ASN A 112 -2.84 -11.07 3.74
N VAL A 113 -3.44 -9.89 3.82
CA VAL A 113 -4.34 -9.51 4.92
C VAL A 113 -5.58 -8.85 4.37
N TRP A 114 -6.63 -8.81 5.18
CA TRP A 114 -7.85 -8.10 4.85
C TRP A 114 -8.48 -7.53 6.11
N ASP A 115 -9.34 -6.55 5.92
CA ASP A 115 -9.98 -5.87 7.05
C ASP A 115 -11.41 -5.46 6.66
N PRO A 116 -12.33 -6.44 6.54
CA PRO A 116 -13.69 -6.17 6.04
C PRO A 116 -14.50 -5.26 6.95
N LYS A 117 -14.10 -5.11 8.21
CA LYS A 117 -14.78 -4.25 9.20
C LYS A 117 -14.08 -2.91 9.43
N TYR A 118 -13.00 -2.62 8.68
CA TYR A 118 -12.23 -1.37 8.78
C TYR A 118 -11.67 -1.08 10.16
N THR A 119 -11.38 -2.11 10.95
CA THR A 119 -10.88 -1.97 12.32
C THR A 119 -9.44 -1.46 12.38
N SER A 120 -8.66 -1.67 11.32
CA SER A 120 -7.29 -1.16 11.21
C SER A 120 -7.23 0.33 10.93
N ASN A 121 -8.34 0.91 10.50
CA ASN A 121 -8.43 2.33 10.12
C ASN A 121 -7.53 2.70 8.91
N PHE A 122 -7.32 1.76 8.00
CA PHE A 122 -6.39 1.95 6.88
C PHE A 122 -6.79 3.11 5.95
N TYR A 123 -8.07 3.39 5.78
CA TYR A 123 -8.54 4.50 4.94
C TYR A 123 -8.03 5.85 5.43
N GLN A 124 -8.05 6.08 6.75
CA GLN A 124 -7.59 7.33 7.33
C GLN A 124 -6.06 7.38 7.43
N LYS A 125 -5.45 6.27 7.85
CA LYS A 125 -4.00 6.19 8.04
C LYS A 125 -3.21 6.40 6.74
N TYR A 126 -3.74 5.90 5.62
CA TYR A 126 -3.06 5.93 4.33
C TYR A 126 -3.81 6.69 3.25
N HIS A 127 -4.91 7.33 3.59
CA HIS A 127 -5.70 8.19 2.69
C HIS A 127 -5.97 7.51 1.35
N ILE A 128 -6.75 6.42 1.38
CA ILE A 128 -6.99 5.60 0.20
C ILE A 128 -8.20 6.13 -0.56
N ASP A 129 -7.94 6.72 -1.72
CA ASP A 129 -8.97 7.24 -2.63
C ASP A 129 -9.28 6.24 -3.74
N ILE A 130 -8.25 5.56 -4.23
CA ILE A 130 -8.34 4.69 -5.40
C ILE A 130 -7.41 3.50 -5.20
N THR A 131 -7.76 2.36 -5.77
CA THR A 131 -6.88 1.19 -5.80
C THR A 131 -6.35 0.98 -7.22
N PRO A 132 -5.16 0.39 -7.37
CA PRO A 132 -4.23 0.02 -6.31
C PRO A 132 -3.49 1.22 -5.72
N GLU A 133 -3.17 1.15 -4.44
CA GLU A 133 -2.26 2.09 -3.78
C GLU A 133 -0.98 1.36 -3.43
N VAL A 134 0.15 2.01 -3.67
CA VAL A 134 1.47 1.45 -3.40
C VAL A 134 2.28 2.42 -2.57
N TYR A 135 2.74 1.95 -1.40
CA TYR A 135 3.67 2.68 -0.53
C TYR A 135 4.93 1.86 -0.39
N VAL A 136 6.09 2.52 -0.43
CA VAL A 136 7.37 1.87 -0.12
C VAL A 136 7.87 2.42 1.21
N LEU A 137 8.12 1.51 2.15
CA LEU A 137 8.60 1.82 3.48
C LEU A 137 10.03 1.28 3.65
N ASN A 138 10.89 2.04 4.31
CA ASN A 138 12.23 1.56 4.68
C ASN A 138 12.18 0.77 6.00
N ILE A 139 13.33 0.33 6.49
CA ILE A 139 13.44 -0.46 7.72
C ILE A 139 12.87 0.24 8.96
N ASN A 140 12.82 1.57 8.96
CA ASN A 140 12.25 2.37 10.04
C ASN A 140 10.78 2.71 9.81
N HIS A 141 10.14 2.09 8.81
CA HIS A 141 8.75 2.33 8.40
C HIS A 141 8.51 3.75 7.88
N GLU A 142 9.56 4.46 7.50
CA GLU A 142 9.44 5.75 6.83
C GLU A 142 8.93 5.53 5.39
N ILE A 143 7.94 6.32 4.98
CA ILE A 143 7.43 6.32 3.62
C ILE A 143 8.47 6.99 2.71
N VAL A 144 9.14 6.21 1.87
CA VAL A 144 10.17 6.72 0.96
C VAL A 144 9.63 6.96 -0.45
N ALA A 145 8.50 6.35 -0.78
CA ALA A 145 7.81 6.59 -2.04
C ALA A 145 6.36 6.15 -1.93
N LYS A 146 5.50 6.70 -2.78
CA LYS A 146 4.08 6.32 -2.88
C LYS A 146 3.60 6.48 -4.32
N ASP A 147 2.48 5.82 -4.63
CA ASP A 147 1.79 5.90 -5.92
C ASP A 147 2.67 5.49 -7.11
N LEU A 148 3.58 4.54 -6.89
CA LEU A 148 4.44 4.01 -7.93
C LEU A 148 3.78 2.84 -8.65
N LYS A 149 3.97 2.80 -9.96
CA LYS A 149 3.67 1.61 -10.75
C LYS A 149 4.79 0.59 -10.61
N PRO A 150 4.52 -0.71 -10.84
CA PRO A 150 5.54 -1.74 -10.69
C PRO A 150 6.85 -1.48 -11.45
N ASP A 151 6.78 -0.90 -12.66
CA ASP A 151 7.97 -0.59 -13.45
C ASP A 151 8.83 0.54 -12.87
N GLN A 152 8.27 1.34 -11.97
CA GLN A 152 8.98 2.43 -11.27
C GLN A 152 9.63 1.98 -9.96
N LEU A 153 9.27 0.80 -9.46
CA LEU A 153 9.75 0.30 -8.16
C LEU A 153 11.25 0.02 -8.12
N PRO A 154 11.90 -0.55 -9.14
CA PRO A 154 13.34 -0.85 -9.06
C PRO A 154 14.21 0.35 -8.71
N ALA A 155 13.93 1.53 -9.27
CA ALA A 155 14.69 2.74 -8.98
C ALA A 155 14.61 3.16 -7.51
N THR A 156 13.50 2.88 -6.85
CA THR A 156 13.30 3.16 -5.42
C THR A 156 13.87 2.06 -4.54
N LEU A 157 13.72 0.80 -4.96
CA LEU A 157 14.11 -0.36 -4.15
C LEU A 157 15.63 -0.59 -4.15
N ASP A 158 16.30 -0.42 -5.28
CA ASP A 158 17.74 -0.71 -5.38
C ASP A 158 18.58 0.02 -4.32
N PRO A 159 18.38 1.33 -4.06
CA PRO A 159 19.13 2.01 -2.99
C PRO A 159 18.87 1.44 -1.59
N LEU A 160 17.66 0.93 -1.33
CA LEU A 160 17.30 0.38 -0.02
C LEU A 160 18.02 -0.96 0.26
N PHE A 161 18.47 -1.65 -0.79
CA PHE A 161 19.20 -2.91 -0.69
C PHE A 161 20.73 -2.74 -0.81
N GLY A 162 21.22 -1.52 -0.68
CA GLY A 162 22.65 -1.25 -0.65
C GLY A 162 23.35 -1.23 -2.01
N LYS A 163 22.60 -0.93 -3.05
CA LYS A 163 23.17 -0.76 -4.39
C LYS A 163 23.17 0.68 -4.84
#